data_fccc8998ed643df46cbcf3e17263ea53
#
_entry.id   fccc8998ed643df46cbcf3e17263ea53
#
_cell.length_a   1.000
_cell.length_b   1.000
_cell.length_c   1.000
_cell.angle_alpha   90.00
_cell.angle_beta   90.00
_cell.angle_gamma   90.00
#
_symmetry.space_group_name_H-M   'P 1'
#
loop_
_entity.id
_entity.type
_entity.pdbx_description
1 polymer ?
#
loop_
_entity_poly.entity_id
_entity_poly.type
_entity_poly.pdbx_seq_one_letter_code
_entity_poly.pdbx_strand_id
1 'polypeptide(L)'
;MVVKKKRKELDDFGDLGLDGELSFDEFGSSGHEIDKPEAMELSSPDNNIERLATQVLNTLIKEAVPPTPNNFQLYFDRLIEEQPDDVKEEILSVVDLEDSNSEEQAIAFEQKLKTAFTLIKQLLQISSNLYKNTTLMTRILTKRQGEIAALGQAPFNNILRALQGDLSKLGSILGTQTEAMKQNYQKTANIVKEVEQGSIFDQQFGVYNKRYLLTRLGQEAQLVAQFKHNSSLVTVALTKEIRDMVPSQKAVLLMEKTVARLLMKTSRRSDIVAHYSEGVFAMLLKHTDLINAERASNRLIDLVKSTNFFLGEKEVVLGVNIGIANIAPERSAEETLLATLDAMKSVSMIKDKFVKIYEKDLPAK
;
A
#
# COMPACT_ATOMS: atom_id res chain seq x y z
N MET A 1 47.02 -29.07 12.56
CA MET A 1 46.30 -29.80 13.61
C MET A 1 44.84 -29.79 13.25
N VAL A 2 44.36 -30.92 12.74
CA VAL A 2 43.07 -31.13 12.12
C VAL A 2 42.06 -31.51 13.20
N VAL A 3 40.89 -30.85 13.24
CA VAL A 3 39.75 -31.40 13.99
C VAL A 3 38.55 -31.50 13.05
N LYS A 4 38.33 -32.75 12.60
CA LYS A 4 37.07 -33.23 12.04
C LYS A 4 36.02 -33.27 13.17
N LYS A 5 34.81 -32.75 12.94
CA LYS A 5 33.62 -33.12 13.72
C LYS A 5 32.47 -33.54 12.80
N LYS A 6 32.28 -34.81 12.79
CA LYS A 6 31.16 -35.74 12.58
C LYS A 6 29.80 -35.14 12.20
N ARG A 7 29.35 -35.56 11.00
CA ARG A 7 27.92 -35.81 10.70
C ARG A 7 27.43 -36.98 11.54
N LYS A 8 26.29 -36.85 12.17
CA LYS A 8 25.47 -37.93 12.74
C LYS A 8 24.04 -37.72 12.30
N GLU A 9 23.59 -38.63 11.43
CA GLU A 9 22.41 -39.46 11.53
C GLU A 9 21.07 -38.75 11.76
N LEU A 10 20.27 -38.71 10.71
CA LEU A 10 18.81 -38.72 10.70
C LEU A 10 18.36 -39.69 9.61
N ASP A 11 18.60 -40.96 9.86
CA ASP A 11 17.87 -42.08 9.26
C ASP A 11 17.14 -42.73 10.43
N ASP A 12 15.84 -42.43 10.54
CA ASP A 12 14.83 -43.30 11.17
C ASP A 12 13.44 -42.70 11.01
N PHE A 13 12.77 -42.99 9.94
CA PHE A 13 11.32 -43.08 9.92
C PHE A 13 10.94 -44.27 9.06
N GLY A 14 10.83 -45.40 9.76
CA GLY A 14 10.37 -46.67 9.25
C GLY A 14 8.92 -46.56 8.77
N ASP A 15 8.74 -47.13 7.65
CA ASP A 15 7.76 -48.12 7.24
C ASP A 15 6.42 -48.08 8.03
N LEU A 16 5.41 -47.43 7.42
CA LEU A 16 4.02 -47.70 7.69
C LEU A 16 3.38 -48.19 6.40
N GLY A 17 3.43 -49.53 6.26
CA GLY A 17 2.71 -50.26 5.22
C GLY A 17 1.24 -49.93 5.20
N LEU A 18 0.76 -49.52 4.06
CA LEU A 18 -0.64 -49.54 3.66
C LEU A 18 -0.73 -50.20 2.30
N ASP A 19 -0.50 -51.54 2.30
CA ASP A 19 -1.06 -52.41 1.30
C ASP A 19 -2.54 -52.59 1.58
N GLY A 20 -3.35 -51.84 0.87
CA GLY A 20 -4.80 -51.93 0.86
C GLY A 20 -5.28 -51.72 -0.56
N GLU A 21 -5.23 -52.82 -1.36
CA GLU A 21 -5.97 -52.90 -2.61
C GLU A 21 -7.45 -52.70 -2.32
N LEU A 22 -8.00 -51.51 -2.66
CA LEU A 22 -9.43 -51.28 -2.76
C LEU A 22 -9.85 -51.59 -4.20
N SER A 23 -10.39 -52.81 -4.39
CA SER A 23 -11.10 -53.22 -5.59
C SER A 23 -12.33 -52.31 -5.82
N PHE A 24 -12.35 -51.68 -6.98
CA PHE A 24 -13.42 -50.86 -7.52
C PHE A 24 -14.49 -51.73 -8.23
N ASP A 25 -15.10 -52.69 -7.52
CA ASP A 25 -16.21 -53.47 -8.07
C ASP A 25 -17.25 -53.68 -6.98
N GLU A 26 -18.03 -52.65 -6.67
CA GLU A 26 -19.40 -52.79 -6.12
C GLU A 26 -20.06 -51.40 -5.88
N PHE A 27 -20.45 -50.75 -6.97
CA PHE A 27 -21.57 -49.81 -6.87
C PHE A 27 -22.52 -50.08 -8.02
N GLY A 28 -23.61 -50.70 -7.61
CA GLY A 28 -24.69 -51.12 -8.46
C GLY A 28 -25.31 -49.95 -9.25
N SER A 29 -25.60 -50.27 -10.49
CA SER A 29 -26.37 -49.49 -11.44
C SER A 29 -27.77 -49.18 -10.86
N SER A 30 -27.94 -47.96 -10.35
CA SER A 30 -29.25 -47.33 -10.30
C SER A 30 -29.20 -46.15 -11.27
N GLY A 31 -29.87 -46.31 -12.43
CA GLY A 31 -29.99 -45.28 -13.44
C GLY A 31 -30.75 -44.08 -12.88
N HIS A 32 -30.00 -43.05 -12.56
CA HIS A 32 -30.52 -41.70 -12.60
C HIS A 32 -29.85 -41.08 -13.86
N GLU A 33 -30.67 -40.80 -14.83
CA GLU A 33 -30.35 -39.89 -15.92
C GLU A 33 -29.83 -38.63 -15.27
N ILE A 34 -28.50 -38.43 -15.37
CA ILE A 34 -27.89 -37.14 -15.09
C ILE A 34 -28.38 -36.24 -16.24
N ASP A 35 -29.35 -35.40 -15.93
CA ASP A 35 -29.70 -34.24 -16.75
C ASP A 35 -28.36 -33.59 -17.17
N LYS A 36 -28.10 -33.60 -18.47
CA LYS A 36 -27.01 -32.81 -19.05
C LYS A 36 -27.23 -31.40 -18.55
N PRO A 37 -26.24 -30.75 -17.93
CA PRO A 37 -26.33 -29.33 -17.64
C PRO A 37 -26.72 -28.66 -18.96
N GLU A 38 -27.90 -28.03 -18.99
CA GLU A 38 -28.27 -27.11 -20.06
C GLU A 38 -27.07 -26.22 -20.28
N ALA A 39 -26.55 -26.24 -21.51
CA ALA A 39 -25.54 -25.29 -21.90
C ALA A 39 -26.16 -23.92 -21.63
N MET A 40 -25.63 -23.26 -20.61
CA MET A 40 -25.95 -21.88 -20.31
C MET A 40 -25.64 -21.15 -21.60
N GLU A 41 -26.67 -20.83 -22.39
CA GLU A 41 -26.53 -19.92 -23.52
C GLU A 41 -26.00 -18.63 -22.93
N LEU A 42 -24.70 -18.41 -23.09
CA LEU A 42 -24.09 -17.10 -22.85
C LEU A 42 -24.90 -16.14 -23.71
N SER A 43 -25.72 -15.32 -23.07
CA SER A 43 -26.38 -14.18 -23.70
C SER A 43 -25.34 -13.51 -24.60
N SER A 44 -25.71 -13.20 -25.84
CA SER A 44 -24.82 -12.54 -26.79
C SER A 44 -24.12 -11.38 -26.09
N PRO A 45 -22.79 -11.30 -26.11
CA PRO A 45 -22.04 -10.29 -25.36
C PRO A 45 -22.48 -8.91 -25.82
N ASP A 46 -23.09 -8.14 -24.92
CA ASP A 46 -23.64 -6.81 -25.21
C ASP A 46 -22.55 -5.73 -25.32
N ASN A 47 -21.30 -6.06 -24.96
CA ASN A 47 -20.20 -5.11 -24.90
C ASN A 47 -18.97 -5.62 -25.68
N ASN A 48 -18.24 -4.72 -26.33
CA ASN A 48 -17.07 -5.04 -27.15
C ASN A 48 -15.96 -5.74 -26.36
N ILE A 49 -15.79 -5.39 -25.07
CA ILE A 49 -14.79 -6.05 -24.19
C ILE A 49 -15.19 -7.51 -23.88
N GLU A 50 -16.47 -7.81 -23.70
CA GLU A 50 -16.96 -9.18 -23.45
C GLU A 50 -16.78 -10.05 -24.69
N ARG A 51 -16.99 -9.48 -25.89
CA ARG A 51 -16.72 -10.15 -27.16
C ARG A 51 -15.25 -10.47 -27.31
N LEU A 52 -14.36 -9.51 -27.03
CA LEU A 52 -12.92 -9.73 -27.08
C LEU A 52 -12.48 -10.78 -26.05
N ALA A 53 -12.96 -10.72 -24.81
CA ALA A 53 -12.66 -11.69 -23.77
C ALA A 53 -13.09 -13.12 -24.15
N THR A 54 -14.28 -13.25 -24.74
CA THR A 54 -14.77 -14.53 -25.25
C THR A 54 -13.91 -15.05 -26.41
N GLN A 55 -13.46 -14.17 -27.31
CA GLN A 55 -12.57 -14.50 -28.41
C GLN A 55 -11.20 -14.95 -27.89
N VAL A 56 -10.65 -14.29 -26.87
CA VAL A 56 -9.39 -14.69 -26.18
C VAL A 56 -9.53 -16.09 -25.62
N LEU A 57 -10.59 -16.38 -24.84
CA LEU A 57 -10.82 -17.71 -24.26
C LEU A 57 -10.94 -18.79 -25.33
N ASN A 58 -11.72 -18.53 -26.38
CA ASN A 58 -11.90 -19.49 -27.49
C ASN A 58 -10.59 -19.75 -28.22
N THR A 59 -9.74 -18.74 -28.41
CA THR A 59 -8.43 -18.88 -29.04
C THR A 59 -7.49 -19.70 -28.16
N LEU A 60 -7.43 -19.42 -26.85
CA LEU A 60 -6.64 -20.21 -25.90
C LEU A 60 -7.04 -21.68 -25.89
N ILE A 61 -8.36 -21.95 -25.88
CA ILE A 61 -8.87 -23.33 -25.92
C ILE A 61 -8.50 -24.02 -27.24
N LYS A 62 -8.66 -23.33 -28.37
CA LYS A 62 -8.35 -23.84 -29.71
C LYS A 62 -6.87 -24.18 -29.88
N GLU A 63 -5.99 -23.37 -29.30
CA GLU A 63 -4.54 -23.56 -29.32
C GLU A 63 -4.03 -24.48 -28.19
N ALA A 64 -4.94 -25.04 -27.39
CA ALA A 64 -4.62 -25.90 -26.24
C ALA A 64 -3.69 -25.22 -25.21
N VAL A 65 -3.78 -23.88 -25.07
CA VAL A 65 -3.03 -23.10 -24.09
C VAL A 65 -3.87 -22.93 -22.83
N PRO A 66 -3.34 -23.26 -21.63
CA PRO A 66 -4.08 -23.08 -20.38
C PRO A 66 -4.51 -21.63 -20.17
N PRO A 67 -5.78 -21.32 -19.82
CA PRO A 67 -6.26 -19.95 -19.61
C PRO A 67 -5.80 -19.40 -18.26
N THR A 68 -4.49 -19.32 -18.06
CA THR A 68 -3.87 -18.63 -16.91
C THR A 68 -3.95 -17.11 -17.10
N PRO A 69 -3.92 -16.31 -16.02
CA PRO A 69 -3.97 -14.85 -16.14
C PRO A 69 -2.92 -14.28 -17.12
N ASN A 70 -1.69 -14.81 -17.08
CA ASN A 70 -0.62 -14.36 -17.97
C ASN A 70 -0.88 -14.71 -19.43
N ASN A 71 -1.38 -15.93 -19.73
CA ASN A 71 -1.72 -16.34 -21.09
C ASN A 71 -2.93 -15.55 -21.61
N PHE A 72 -3.93 -15.31 -20.72
CA PHE A 72 -5.08 -14.49 -21.07
C PHE A 72 -4.66 -13.07 -21.45
N GLN A 73 -3.83 -12.43 -20.67
CA GLN A 73 -3.31 -11.09 -20.95
C GLN A 73 -2.52 -11.05 -22.25
N LEU A 74 -1.62 -12.00 -22.49
CA LEU A 74 -0.85 -12.07 -23.74
C LEU A 74 -1.73 -12.15 -24.98
N TYR A 75 -2.77 -12.99 -24.94
CA TYR A 75 -3.71 -13.13 -26.04
C TYR A 75 -4.68 -11.97 -26.16
N PHE A 76 -5.05 -11.36 -25.05
CA PHE A 76 -5.85 -10.14 -25.02
C PHE A 76 -5.11 -9.00 -25.73
N ASP A 77 -3.85 -8.74 -25.36
CA ASP A 77 -3.01 -7.70 -25.96
C ASP A 77 -2.82 -7.94 -27.49
N ARG A 78 -2.67 -9.20 -27.89
CA ARG A 78 -2.55 -9.57 -29.30
C ARG A 78 -3.86 -9.31 -30.08
N LEU A 79 -4.99 -9.77 -29.55
CA LEU A 79 -6.27 -9.71 -30.24
C LEU A 79 -6.88 -8.30 -30.23
N ILE A 80 -6.53 -7.44 -29.27
CA ILE A 80 -6.96 -6.04 -29.26
C ILE A 80 -6.32 -5.25 -30.41
N GLU A 81 -5.09 -5.59 -30.81
CA GLU A 81 -4.43 -4.94 -31.95
C GLU A 81 -5.09 -5.28 -33.28
N GLU A 82 -5.82 -6.39 -33.39
CA GLU A 82 -6.57 -6.83 -34.55
C GLU A 82 -7.98 -6.20 -34.66
N GLN A 83 -8.43 -5.46 -33.61
CA GLN A 83 -9.73 -4.82 -33.59
C GLN A 83 -9.72 -3.48 -34.36
N PRO A 84 -10.89 -3.02 -34.86
CA PRO A 84 -11.06 -1.67 -35.43
C PRO A 84 -10.69 -0.58 -34.41
N ASP A 85 -10.19 0.56 -34.89
CA ASP A 85 -9.65 1.63 -34.02
C ASP A 85 -10.68 2.18 -33.03
N ASP A 86 -11.96 2.29 -33.41
CA ASP A 86 -13.07 2.71 -32.56
C ASP A 86 -13.33 1.73 -31.39
N VAL A 87 -13.32 0.43 -31.67
CA VAL A 87 -13.49 -0.64 -30.69
C VAL A 87 -12.26 -0.75 -29.78
N LYS A 88 -11.07 -0.57 -30.36
CA LYS A 88 -9.81 -0.57 -29.62
C LYS A 88 -9.76 0.57 -28.61
N GLU A 89 -10.15 1.78 -29.02
CA GLU A 89 -10.17 2.97 -28.15
C GLU A 89 -11.18 2.82 -26.99
N GLU A 90 -12.36 2.23 -27.26
CA GLU A 90 -13.36 1.91 -26.25
C GLU A 90 -12.83 0.89 -25.23
N ILE A 91 -12.25 -0.22 -25.66
CA ILE A 91 -11.71 -1.27 -24.79
C ILE A 91 -10.52 -0.76 -23.98
N LEU A 92 -9.59 -0.03 -24.61
CA LEU A 92 -8.45 0.56 -23.93
C LEU A 92 -8.88 1.55 -22.86
N SER A 93 -9.94 2.35 -23.10
CA SER A 93 -10.46 3.28 -22.08
C SER A 93 -10.92 2.54 -20.80
N VAL A 94 -11.45 1.33 -20.94
CA VAL A 94 -11.88 0.49 -19.80
C VAL A 94 -10.67 -0.16 -19.12
N VAL A 95 -9.73 -0.68 -19.90
CA VAL A 95 -8.48 -1.27 -19.37
C VAL A 95 -7.65 -0.18 -18.66
N ASP A 96 -7.58 1.01 -19.23
CA ASP A 96 -6.93 2.17 -18.61
C ASP A 96 -7.60 2.61 -17.31
N LEU A 97 -8.89 2.42 -17.12
CA LEU A 97 -9.55 2.63 -15.82
C LEU A 97 -9.06 1.63 -14.74
N GLU A 98 -8.73 0.41 -15.14
CA GLU A 98 -8.21 -0.60 -14.21
C GLU A 98 -6.69 -0.50 -14.00
N ASP A 99 -5.90 -0.32 -15.07
CA ASP A 99 -4.43 -0.39 -15.05
C ASP A 99 -3.72 0.96 -14.99
N SER A 100 -4.40 2.05 -15.34
CA SER A 100 -3.81 3.32 -15.76
C SER A 100 -3.01 4.07 -14.71
N ASN A 101 -2.47 3.47 -13.68
CA ASN A 101 -1.61 4.24 -12.80
C ASN A 101 -0.59 3.46 -11.95
N SER A 102 -0.51 2.15 -11.98
CA SER A 102 0.36 1.45 -11.02
C SER A 102 1.82 1.35 -11.48
N GLU A 103 2.10 1.03 -12.72
CA GLU A 103 3.49 0.83 -13.18
C GLU A 103 4.18 2.14 -13.57
N GLU A 104 3.53 3.02 -14.32
CA GLU A 104 4.13 4.33 -14.68
C GLU A 104 4.32 5.21 -13.45
N GLN A 105 3.36 5.21 -12.52
CA GLN A 105 3.51 5.92 -11.25
C GLN A 105 4.58 5.29 -10.35
N ALA A 106 4.72 3.97 -10.34
CA ALA A 106 5.79 3.30 -9.61
C ALA A 106 7.17 3.65 -10.18
N ILE A 107 7.33 3.65 -11.51
CA ILE A 107 8.56 4.03 -12.19
C ILE A 107 8.90 5.52 -11.94
N ALA A 108 7.91 6.41 -12.08
CA ALA A 108 8.09 7.83 -11.82
C ALA A 108 8.43 8.11 -10.35
N PHE A 109 7.84 7.37 -9.43
CA PHE A 109 8.12 7.44 -7.99
C PHE A 109 9.53 6.95 -7.67
N GLU A 110 9.95 5.84 -8.26
CA GLU A 110 11.32 5.31 -8.10
C GLU A 110 12.38 6.30 -8.61
N GLN A 111 12.13 6.94 -9.75
CA GLN A 111 13.01 7.99 -10.29
C GLN A 111 13.12 9.19 -9.34
N LYS A 112 11.99 9.64 -8.78
CA LYS A 112 11.97 10.73 -7.78
C LYS A 112 12.70 10.35 -6.51
N LEU A 113 12.54 9.12 -6.01
CA LEU A 113 13.29 8.60 -4.87
C LEU A 113 14.79 8.59 -5.15
N LYS A 114 15.22 8.08 -6.30
CA LYS A 114 16.65 8.05 -6.71
C LYS A 114 17.25 9.46 -6.76
N THR A 115 16.49 10.42 -7.27
CA THR A 115 16.89 11.83 -7.30
C THR A 115 16.99 12.41 -5.89
N ALA A 116 16.03 12.14 -5.01
CA ALA A 116 16.05 12.56 -3.61
C ALA A 116 17.29 12.00 -2.87
N PHE A 117 17.59 10.71 -3.02
CA PHE A 117 18.78 10.10 -2.42
C PHE A 117 20.07 10.74 -2.92
N THR A 118 20.16 11.09 -4.20
CA THR A 118 21.32 11.77 -4.77
C THR A 118 21.52 13.14 -4.14
N LEU A 119 20.46 13.92 -3.96
CA LEU A 119 20.53 15.24 -3.31
C LEU A 119 20.88 15.15 -1.82
N ILE A 120 20.32 14.16 -1.11
CA ILE A 120 20.69 13.91 0.29
C ILE A 120 22.18 13.58 0.40
N LYS A 121 22.72 12.74 -0.50
CA LYS A 121 24.16 12.44 -0.55
C LYS A 121 25.00 13.69 -0.77
N GLN A 122 24.57 14.58 -1.66
CA GLN A 122 25.24 15.87 -1.89
C GLN A 122 25.18 16.76 -0.65
N LEU A 123 24.05 16.86 0.03
CA LEU A 123 23.93 17.62 1.29
C LEU A 123 24.86 17.09 2.37
N LEU A 124 24.94 15.78 2.54
CA LEU A 124 25.87 15.15 3.50
C LEU A 124 27.33 15.47 3.14
N GLN A 125 27.68 15.43 1.86
CA GLN A 125 29.02 15.79 1.39
C GLN A 125 29.36 17.25 1.68
N ILE A 126 28.46 18.19 1.39
CA ILE A 126 28.65 19.63 1.66
C ILE A 126 28.76 19.86 3.17
N SER A 127 27.89 19.22 3.98
CA SER A 127 27.93 19.30 5.44
C SER A 127 29.28 18.79 6.01
N SER A 128 29.80 17.69 5.49
CA SER A 128 31.10 17.15 5.85
C SER A 128 32.22 18.12 5.52
N ASN A 129 32.18 18.72 4.33
CA ASN A 129 33.17 19.73 3.91
C ASN A 129 33.09 21.00 4.78
N LEU A 130 31.89 21.46 5.12
CA LEU A 130 31.65 22.58 6.02
C LEU A 130 32.28 22.31 7.39
N TYR A 131 32.04 21.13 7.96
CA TYR A 131 32.62 20.71 9.23
C TYR A 131 34.17 20.72 9.19
N LYS A 132 34.77 20.15 8.12
CA LYS A 132 36.23 20.14 7.94
C LYS A 132 36.78 21.55 7.87
N ASN A 133 36.15 22.45 7.11
CA ASN A 133 36.62 23.84 6.95
C ASN A 133 36.45 24.64 8.25
N THR A 134 35.36 24.42 8.98
CA THR A 134 35.18 25.04 10.31
C THR A 134 36.24 24.55 11.30
N THR A 135 36.55 23.25 11.30
CA THR A 135 37.62 22.68 12.14
C THR A 135 38.98 23.25 11.76
N LEU A 136 39.29 23.41 10.45
CA LEU A 136 40.51 24.04 9.95
C LEU A 136 40.61 25.52 10.40
N MET A 137 39.51 26.27 10.28
CA MET A 137 39.39 27.64 10.75
C MET A 137 39.71 27.76 12.24
N THR A 138 39.11 26.91 13.09
CA THR A 138 39.39 26.89 14.53
C THR A 138 40.89 26.64 14.79
N ARG A 139 41.48 25.68 14.07
CA ARG A 139 42.91 25.36 14.23
C ARG A 139 43.83 26.55 13.84
N ILE A 140 43.52 27.24 12.73
CA ILE A 140 44.24 28.42 12.27
C ILE A 140 44.15 29.55 13.32
N LEU A 141 42.91 29.82 13.83
CA LEU A 141 42.69 30.84 14.86
C LEU A 141 43.47 30.54 16.14
N THR A 142 43.42 29.29 16.64
CA THR A 142 44.18 28.87 17.82
C THR A 142 45.67 29.01 17.63
N LYS A 143 46.20 28.63 16.44
CA LYS A 143 47.61 28.80 16.11
C LYS A 143 48.02 30.28 16.12
N ARG A 144 47.25 31.16 15.46
CA ARG A 144 47.51 32.61 15.42
C ARG A 144 47.43 33.25 16.80
N GLN A 145 46.48 32.80 17.63
CA GLN A 145 46.37 33.25 19.02
C GLN A 145 47.63 32.88 19.84
N GLY A 146 48.14 31.66 19.67
CA GLY A 146 49.39 31.22 20.29
C GLY A 146 50.64 32.04 19.80
N GLU A 147 50.73 32.33 18.50
CA GLU A 147 51.78 33.16 17.94
C GLU A 147 51.76 34.60 18.49
N ILE A 148 50.54 35.18 18.63
CA ILE A 148 50.38 36.53 19.22
C ILE A 148 50.79 36.52 20.71
N ALA A 149 50.44 35.48 21.45
CA ALA A 149 50.81 35.39 22.87
C ALA A 149 52.30 35.18 23.14
N ALA A 150 53.03 34.62 22.15
CA ALA A 150 54.45 34.30 22.28
C ALA A 150 55.38 35.45 21.81
N LEU A 151 54.88 36.48 21.14
CA LEU A 151 55.70 37.51 20.49
C LEU A 151 55.56 38.86 21.15
N GLY A 152 56.73 39.54 21.39
CA GLY A 152 56.79 40.97 21.70
C GLY A 152 56.36 41.87 20.52
N GLN A 153 56.24 43.19 20.75
CA GLN A 153 55.50 44.15 19.91
C GLN A 153 55.94 44.31 18.42
N ALA A 154 57.07 43.80 17.96
CA ALA A 154 57.60 44.12 16.64
C ALA A 154 57.02 43.37 15.41
N PRO A 155 56.66 42.09 15.46
CA PRO A 155 56.07 41.37 14.31
C PRO A 155 54.55 41.34 14.24
N PHE A 156 53.80 42.01 15.12
CA PHE A 156 52.36 41.99 15.26
C PHE A 156 51.63 42.33 13.96
N ASN A 157 52.06 43.37 13.21
CA ASN A 157 51.41 43.78 11.97
C ASN A 157 51.45 42.72 10.86
N ASN A 158 52.51 41.89 10.79
CA ASN A 158 52.63 40.84 9.80
C ASN A 158 51.73 39.67 10.10
N ILE A 159 51.60 39.35 11.37
CA ILE A 159 50.66 38.29 11.85
C ILE A 159 49.22 38.71 11.62
N LEU A 160 48.92 39.98 11.90
CA LEU A 160 47.59 40.54 11.68
C LEU A 160 47.18 40.50 10.20
N ARG A 161 48.06 40.90 9.29
CA ARG A 161 47.83 40.81 7.83
C ARG A 161 47.63 39.36 7.36
N ALA A 162 48.46 38.44 7.85
CA ALA A 162 48.31 37.02 7.50
C ALA A 162 46.99 36.45 8.02
N LEU A 163 46.57 36.78 9.24
CA LEU A 163 45.27 36.38 9.82
C LEU A 163 44.12 36.96 9.00
N GLN A 164 44.20 38.26 8.61
CA GLN A 164 43.17 38.89 7.80
C GLN A 164 43.03 38.23 6.42
N GLY A 165 44.17 37.83 5.80
CA GLY A 165 44.16 37.08 4.54
C GLY A 165 43.58 35.68 4.68
N ASP A 166 43.94 34.95 5.74
CA ASP A 166 43.39 33.62 6.04
C ASP A 166 41.87 33.67 6.32
N LEU A 167 41.41 34.66 7.10
CA LEU A 167 39.97 34.87 7.39
C LEU A 167 39.18 35.25 6.14
N SER A 168 39.75 36.11 5.26
CA SER A 168 39.08 36.47 3.99
C SER A 168 38.89 35.26 3.09
N LYS A 169 39.92 34.43 2.91
CA LYS A 169 39.85 33.18 2.12
C LYS A 169 38.83 32.21 2.71
N LEU A 170 38.85 31.98 4.01
CA LEU A 170 37.91 31.12 4.69
C LEU A 170 36.47 31.65 4.60
N GLY A 171 36.27 32.95 4.76
CA GLY A 171 34.99 33.61 4.58
C GLY A 171 34.41 33.40 3.19
N SER A 172 35.22 33.53 2.15
CA SER A 172 34.82 33.25 0.76
C SER A 172 34.44 31.78 0.56
N ILE A 173 35.22 30.82 1.05
CA ILE A 173 34.92 29.38 0.95
C ILE A 173 33.65 29.05 1.69
N LEU A 174 33.47 29.54 2.92
CA LEU A 174 32.26 29.30 3.73
C LEU A 174 31.02 29.92 3.08
N GLY A 175 31.15 31.14 2.51
CA GLY A 175 30.06 31.78 1.77
C GLY A 175 29.58 30.94 0.59
N THR A 176 30.52 30.47 -0.24
CA THR A 176 30.20 29.60 -1.38
C THR A 176 29.52 28.28 -0.94
N GLN A 177 30.05 27.66 0.13
CA GLN A 177 29.50 26.42 0.64
C GLN A 177 28.08 26.60 1.27
N THR A 178 27.88 27.72 1.98
CA THR A 178 26.59 28.05 2.56
C THR A 178 25.52 28.27 1.47
N GLU A 179 25.87 28.96 0.39
CA GLU A 179 24.96 29.18 -0.73
C GLU A 179 24.65 27.86 -1.46
N ALA A 180 25.64 27.01 -1.70
CA ALA A 180 25.44 25.70 -2.28
C ALA A 180 24.53 24.80 -1.39
N MET A 181 24.74 24.86 -0.07
CA MET A 181 23.90 24.12 0.90
C MET A 181 22.44 24.60 0.89
N LYS A 182 22.24 25.93 0.84
CA LYS A 182 20.89 26.53 0.77
C LYS A 182 20.15 26.09 -0.50
N GLN A 183 20.82 26.12 -1.65
CA GLN A 183 20.25 25.70 -2.92
C GLN A 183 19.87 24.21 -2.91
N ASN A 184 20.76 23.35 -2.41
CA ASN A 184 20.49 21.92 -2.32
C ASN A 184 19.39 21.61 -1.30
N TYR A 185 19.33 22.33 -0.18
CA TYR A 185 18.24 22.21 0.78
C TYR A 185 16.88 22.53 0.14
N GLN A 186 16.79 23.63 -0.61
CA GLN A 186 15.55 24.01 -1.31
C GLN A 186 15.13 22.96 -2.34
N LYS A 187 16.07 22.46 -3.15
CA LYS A 187 15.81 21.39 -4.11
C LYS A 187 15.33 20.11 -3.43
N THR A 188 15.99 19.71 -2.35
CA THR A 188 15.62 18.51 -1.59
C THR A 188 14.23 18.67 -0.97
N ALA A 189 13.92 19.83 -0.38
CA ALA A 189 12.61 20.11 0.21
C ALA A 189 11.48 20.04 -0.84
N ASN A 190 11.72 20.56 -2.04
CA ASN A 190 10.75 20.46 -3.14
C ASN A 190 10.52 19.01 -3.58
N ILE A 191 11.59 18.24 -3.75
CA ILE A 191 11.48 16.82 -4.17
C ILE A 191 10.83 15.99 -3.08
N VAL A 192 11.16 16.20 -1.80
CA VAL A 192 10.47 15.52 -0.69
C VAL A 192 8.97 15.82 -0.73
N LYS A 193 8.59 17.07 -0.92
CA LYS A 193 7.18 17.46 -1.07
C LYS A 193 6.51 16.81 -2.28
N GLU A 194 7.19 16.71 -3.42
CA GLU A 194 6.67 16.02 -4.60
C GLU A 194 6.55 14.52 -4.38
N VAL A 195 7.50 13.89 -3.70
CA VAL A 195 7.46 12.47 -3.32
C VAL A 195 6.31 12.21 -2.36
N GLU A 196 6.13 13.06 -1.34
CA GLU A 196 4.99 12.97 -0.43
C GLU A 196 3.65 13.14 -1.16
N GLN A 197 3.56 14.09 -2.09
CA GLN A 197 2.37 14.30 -2.92
C GLN A 197 2.16 13.20 -3.96
N GLY A 198 3.23 12.57 -4.45
CA GLY A 198 3.20 11.44 -5.39
C GLY A 198 2.96 10.09 -4.74
N SER A 199 3.21 9.95 -3.44
CA SER A 199 3.03 8.69 -2.73
C SER A 199 1.56 8.27 -2.74
N ILE A 200 1.32 7.04 -3.15
CA ILE A 200 0.00 6.39 -3.05
C ILE A 200 -0.19 5.69 -1.71
N PHE A 201 0.89 5.55 -0.93
CA PHE A 201 0.87 4.89 0.37
C PHE A 201 0.84 5.89 1.52
N ASP A 202 0.23 5.48 2.61
CA ASP A 202 0.34 6.11 3.91
C ASP A 202 1.64 5.68 4.59
N GLN A 203 2.48 6.66 4.98
CA GLN A 203 3.82 6.38 5.54
C GLN A 203 3.77 5.74 6.93
N GLN A 204 2.68 5.94 7.66
CA GLN A 204 2.54 5.50 9.05
C GLN A 204 2.09 4.05 9.16
N PHE A 205 1.18 3.63 8.26
CA PHE A 205 0.50 2.33 8.33
C PHE A 205 0.90 1.36 7.23
N GLY A 206 1.55 1.84 6.13
CA GLY A 206 1.95 1.00 5.01
C GLY A 206 0.79 0.50 4.14
N VAL A 207 -0.38 1.08 4.29
CA VAL A 207 -1.58 0.89 3.45
C VAL A 207 -1.69 2.05 2.46
N TYR A 208 -2.62 2.01 1.54
CA TYR A 208 -2.85 3.13 0.63
C TYR A 208 -3.31 4.39 1.39
N ASN A 209 -3.07 5.57 0.81
CA ASN A 209 -3.53 6.83 1.39
C ASN A 209 -4.95 7.19 0.93
N LYS A 210 -5.55 8.18 1.59
CA LYS A 210 -6.89 8.70 1.29
C LYS A 210 -7.08 9.10 -0.17
N ARG A 211 -6.08 9.76 -0.77
CA ARG A 211 -6.19 10.24 -2.15
C ARG A 211 -6.32 9.07 -3.13
N TYR A 212 -5.48 8.05 -2.99
CA TYR A 212 -5.55 6.84 -3.82
C TYR A 212 -6.88 6.12 -3.64
N LEU A 213 -7.36 5.98 -2.40
CA LEU A 213 -8.68 5.41 -2.13
C LEU A 213 -9.79 6.12 -2.90
N LEU A 214 -9.86 7.46 -2.81
CA LEU A 214 -10.93 8.24 -3.47
C LEU A 214 -10.86 8.12 -4.99
N THR A 215 -9.64 8.14 -5.56
CA THR A 215 -9.45 7.93 -7.00
C THR A 215 -9.96 6.55 -7.43
N ARG A 216 -9.56 5.49 -6.71
CA ARG A 216 -9.98 4.12 -7.03
C ARG A 216 -11.46 3.88 -6.77
N LEU A 217 -12.04 4.51 -5.77
CA LEU A 217 -13.47 4.43 -5.49
C LEU A 217 -14.30 5.08 -6.61
N GLY A 218 -13.83 6.23 -7.15
CA GLY A 218 -14.45 6.86 -8.31
C GLY A 218 -14.39 6.00 -9.57
N GLN A 219 -13.24 5.37 -9.84
CA GLN A 219 -13.05 4.42 -10.94
C GLN A 219 -13.98 3.20 -10.80
N GLU A 220 -14.02 2.61 -9.59
CA GLU A 220 -14.89 1.46 -9.31
C GLU A 220 -16.38 1.80 -9.48
N ALA A 221 -16.82 3.00 -9.10
CA ALA A 221 -18.18 3.45 -9.31
C ALA A 221 -18.53 3.52 -10.82
N GLN A 222 -17.59 3.95 -11.68
CA GLN A 222 -17.75 3.94 -13.12
C GLN A 222 -17.85 2.51 -13.68
N LEU A 223 -16.98 1.60 -13.21
CA LEU A 223 -17.02 0.19 -13.61
C LEU A 223 -18.31 -0.49 -13.17
N VAL A 224 -18.79 -0.21 -11.95
CA VAL A 224 -20.10 -0.69 -11.46
C VAL A 224 -21.24 -0.18 -12.35
N ALA A 225 -21.19 1.08 -12.79
CA ALA A 225 -22.19 1.63 -13.70
C ALA A 225 -22.21 0.91 -15.08
N GLN A 226 -21.02 0.63 -15.61
CA GLN A 226 -20.83 0.04 -16.92
C GLN A 226 -21.12 -1.46 -16.94
N PHE A 227 -20.58 -2.21 -15.97
CA PHE A 227 -20.64 -3.68 -15.94
C PHE A 227 -21.68 -4.25 -14.98
N LYS A 228 -22.40 -3.39 -14.24
CA LYS A 228 -23.50 -3.75 -13.31
C LYS A 228 -23.09 -4.81 -12.25
N HIS A 229 -21.80 -4.91 -11.96
CA HIS A 229 -21.32 -5.76 -10.87
C HIS A 229 -21.50 -5.08 -9.50
N ASN A 230 -21.43 -5.85 -8.43
CA ASN A 230 -21.56 -5.33 -7.07
C ASN A 230 -20.18 -5.15 -6.45
N SER A 231 -19.92 -3.98 -5.89
CA SER A 231 -18.73 -3.71 -5.08
C SER A 231 -19.13 -2.95 -3.83
N SER A 232 -18.38 -3.14 -2.74
CA SER A 232 -18.71 -2.58 -1.44
C SER A 232 -17.54 -1.79 -0.85
N LEU A 233 -17.86 -0.70 -0.17
CA LEU A 233 -16.92 0.03 0.65
C LEU A 233 -17.16 -0.29 2.13
N VAL A 234 -16.08 -0.55 2.86
CA VAL A 234 -16.09 -0.87 4.29
C VAL A 234 -15.17 0.11 5.02
N THR A 235 -15.66 0.74 6.08
CA THR A 235 -14.83 1.55 6.99
C THR A 235 -14.68 0.86 8.33
N VAL A 236 -13.47 0.94 8.89
CA VAL A 236 -13.07 0.26 10.12
C VAL A 236 -12.34 1.22 11.04
N ALA A 237 -12.73 1.27 12.32
CA ALA A 237 -12.04 2.03 13.35
C ALA A 237 -12.04 1.26 14.68
N LEU A 238 -11.04 1.51 15.54
CA LEU A 238 -11.06 1.02 16.91
C LEU A 238 -12.31 1.52 17.63
N THR A 239 -12.89 0.67 18.51
CA THR A 239 -14.00 1.08 19.34
C THR A 239 -13.59 2.21 20.28
N LYS A 240 -14.55 3.07 20.64
CA LYS A 240 -14.29 4.22 21.49
C LYS A 240 -13.80 3.78 22.88
N GLU A 241 -14.37 2.71 23.42
CA GLU A 241 -14.02 2.16 24.73
C GLU A 241 -12.52 1.80 24.81
N ILE A 242 -11.98 1.16 23.76
CA ILE A 242 -10.56 0.79 23.69
C ILE A 242 -9.69 2.04 23.57
N ARG A 243 -10.10 2.99 22.75
CA ARG A 243 -9.36 4.23 22.56
C ARG A 243 -9.30 5.06 23.84
N ASP A 244 -10.42 5.13 24.59
CA ASP A 244 -10.51 5.87 25.84
C ASP A 244 -9.80 5.17 27.01
N MET A 245 -9.67 3.82 26.98
CA MET A 245 -8.95 3.05 27.98
C MET A 245 -7.43 3.29 27.95
N VAL A 246 -6.90 3.80 26.84
CA VAL A 246 -5.46 3.92 26.63
C VAL A 246 -5.04 5.39 26.57
N PRO A 247 -4.40 5.92 27.63
CA PRO A 247 -4.03 7.33 27.70
C PRO A 247 -2.85 7.71 26.77
N SER A 248 -2.12 6.71 26.24
CA SER A 248 -0.95 6.95 25.41
C SER A 248 -1.27 6.92 23.92
N GLN A 249 -1.09 8.05 23.23
CA GLN A 249 -1.22 8.13 21.77
C GLN A 249 -0.32 7.12 21.04
N LYS A 250 0.88 6.83 21.57
CA LYS A 250 1.77 5.82 21.01
C LYS A 250 1.18 4.42 21.07
N ALA A 251 0.47 4.09 22.13
CA ALA A 251 -0.19 2.80 22.26
C ALA A 251 -1.41 2.68 21.36
N VAL A 252 -2.22 3.74 21.23
CA VAL A 252 -3.33 3.80 20.24
C VAL A 252 -2.78 3.59 18.83
N LEU A 253 -1.71 4.30 18.46
CA LEU A 253 -1.06 4.13 17.17
C LEU A 253 -0.59 2.68 16.93
N LEU A 254 -0.06 2.00 17.94
CA LEU A 254 0.37 0.61 17.82
C LEU A 254 -0.81 -0.34 17.61
N MET A 255 -1.94 -0.09 18.27
CA MET A 255 -3.20 -0.81 18.04
C MET A 255 -3.71 -0.59 16.62
N GLU A 256 -3.74 0.66 16.13
CA GLU A 256 -4.12 1.02 14.76
C GLU A 256 -3.21 0.35 13.72
N LYS A 257 -1.90 0.29 13.96
CA LYS A 257 -0.95 -0.47 13.11
C LYS A 257 -1.26 -1.96 13.09
N THR A 258 -1.70 -2.50 14.23
CA THR A 258 -2.10 -3.91 14.29
C THR A 258 -3.37 -4.14 13.48
N VAL A 259 -4.37 -3.27 13.59
CA VAL A 259 -5.59 -3.32 12.76
C VAL A 259 -5.24 -3.20 11.28
N ALA A 260 -4.43 -2.23 10.87
CA ALA A 260 -4.00 -2.07 9.47
C ALA A 260 -3.34 -3.35 8.92
N ARG A 261 -2.48 -4.00 9.70
CA ARG A 261 -1.84 -5.27 9.32
C ARG A 261 -2.86 -6.41 9.18
N LEU A 262 -3.85 -6.48 10.04
CA LEU A 262 -4.91 -7.48 9.96
C LEU A 262 -5.80 -7.24 8.73
N LEU A 263 -6.14 -5.99 8.42
CA LEU A 263 -6.86 -5.63 7.20
C LEU A 263 -6.11 -6.09 5.96
N MET A 264 -4.81 -5.79 5.85
CA MET A 264 -3.97 -6.24 4.73
C MET A 264 -3.86 -7.76 4.64
N LYS A 265 -3.80 -8.47 5.78
CA LYS A 265 -3.72 -9.93 5.81
C LYS A 265 -5.02 -10.62 5.36
N THR A 266 -6.17 -9.98 5.59
CA THR A 266 -7.49 -10.54 5.27
C THR A 266 -8.04 -10.10 3.92
N SER A 267 -7.51 -9.01 3.36
CA SER A 267 -7.89 -8.50 2.03
C SER A 267 -7.33 -9.39 0.91
N ARG A 268 -8.07 -9.45 -0.20
CA ARG A 268 -7.62 -10.08 -1.43
C ARG A 268 -6.64 -9.16 -2.17
N ARG A 269 -5.91 -9.69 -3.14
CA ARG A 269 -5.00 -8.89 -3.97
C ARG A 269 -5.72 -7.78 -4.75
N SER A 270 -6.97 -8.01 -5.14
CA SER A 270 -7.83 -7.06 -5.84
C SER A 270 -8.42 -5.97 -4.94
N ASP A 271 -8.44 -6.19 -3.62
CA ASP A 271 -9.02 -5.24 -2.68
C ASP A 271 -8.04 -4.11 -2.36
N ILE A 272 -8.57 -2.96 -2.01
CA ILE A 272 -7.77 -1.79 -1.64
C ILE A 272 -7.98 -1.50 -0.16
N VAL A 273 -6.90 -1.52 0.61
CA VAL A 273 -6.90 -1.13 2.02
C VAL A 273 -6.21 0.21 2.15
N ALA A 274 -6.89 1.20 2.71
CA ALA A 274 -6.37 2.56 2.81
C ALA A 274 -6.58 3.17 4.20
N HIS A 275 -5.71 4.08 4.57
CA HIS A 275 -5.90 4.99 5.69
C HIS A 275 -6.66 6.23 5.22
N TYR A 276 -7.84 6.45 5.78
CA TYR A 276 -8.69 7.56 5.37
C TYR A 276 -8.48 8.81 6.21
N SER A 277 -8.53 8.66 7.53
CA SER A 277 -8.36 9.73 8.50
C SER A 277 -7.90 9.15 9.84
N GLU A 278 -7.63 10.00 10.80
CA GLU A 278 -7.11 9.61 12.12
C GLU A 278 -7.91 8.45 12.73
N GLY A 279 -7.25 7.30 12.82
CA GLY A 279 -7.80 6.04 13.36
C GLY A 279 -8.88 5.37 12.50
N VAL A 280 -9.12 5.83 11.27
CA VAL A 280 -10.11 5.23 10.36
C VAL A 280 -9.44 4.65 9.13
N PHE A 281 -9.66 3.37 8.89
CA PHE A 281 -9.28 2.66 7.68
C PHE A 281 -10.49 2.42 6.79
N ALA A 282 -10.25 2.30 5.50
CA ALA A 282 -11.27 1.93 4.53
C ALA A 282 -10.79 0.77 3.66
N MET A 283 -11.69 -0.12 3.30
CA MET A 283 -11.46 -1.23 2.38
C MET A 283 -12.44 -1.13 1.21
N LEU A 284 -11.93 -1.04 0.00
CA LEU A 284 -12.70 -1.20 -1.21
C LEU A 284 -12.67 -2.67 -1.62
N LEU A 285 -13.81 -3.34 -1.48
CA LEU A 285 -14.00 -4.75 -1.82
C LEU A 285 -14.61 -4.87 -3.21
N LYS A 286 -13.78 -5.15 -4.20
CA LYS A 286 -14.20 -5.32 -5.59
C LYS A 286 -15.00 -6.62 -5.76
N HIS A 287 -16.00 -6.59 -6.66
CA HIS A 287 -16.87 -7.74 -6.97
C HIS A 287 -17.43 -8.42 -5.70
N THR A 288 -17.84 -7.61 -4.73
CA THR A 288 -18.32 -8.10 -3.42
C THR A 288 -19.61 -7.38 -3.05
N ASP A 289 -20.70 -8.12 -2.94
CA ASP A 289 -22.00 -7.61 -2.51
C ASP A 289 -22.02 -7.34 -0.99
N LEU A 290 -23.10 -6.70 -0.51
CA LEU A 290 -23.26 -6.33 0.90
C LEU A 290 -23.25 -7.54 1.84
N ILE A 291 -23.83 -8.68 1.44
CA ILE A 291 -23.88 -9.89 2.26
C ILE A 291 -22.48 -10.47 2.46
N ASN A 292 -21.72 -10.54 1.38
CA ASN A 292 -20.35 -11.04 1.43
C ASN A 292 -19.39 -10.04 2.13
N ALA A 293 -19.63 -8.73 1.97
CA ALA A 293 -18.91 -7.70 2.70
C ALA A 293 -19.19 -7.77 4.21
N GLU A 294 -20.42 -8.02 4.62
CA GLU A 294 -20.78 -8.23 6.03
C GLU A 294 -20.13 -9.49 6.61
N ARG A 295 -20.15 -10.61 5.86
CA ARG A 295 -19.45 -11.85 6.27
C ARG A 295 -17.93 -11.64 6.41
N ALA A 296 -17.31 -10.90 5.48
CA ALA A 296 -15.89 -10.56 5.58
C ALA A 296 -15.59 -9.67 6.79
N SER A 297 -16.48 -8.71 7.08
CA SER A 297 -16.38 -7.82 8.23
C SER A 297 -16.51 -8.57 9.56
N ASN A 298 -17.44 -9.53 9.66
CA ASN A 298 -17.58 -10.37 10.85
C ASN A 298 -16.33 -11.23 11.10
N ARG A 299 -15.77 -11.85 10.05
CA ARG A 299 -14.49 -12.58 10.16
C ARG A 299 -13.33 -11.68 10.63
N LEU A 300 -13.30 -10.43 10.15
CA LEU A 300 -12.30 -9.45 10.59
C LEU A 300 -12.45 -9.12 12.08
N ILE A 301 -13.69 -8.94 12.57
CA ILE A 301 -13.96 -8.68 14.00
C ILE A 301 -13.46 -9.85 14.85
N ASP A 302 -13.76 -11.08 14.46
CA ASP A 302 -13.33 -12.27 15.19
C ASP A 302 -11.79 -12.37 15.22
N LEU A 303 -11.14 -12.07 14.10
CA LEU A 303 -9.69 -12.05 14.01
C LEU A 303 -9.07 -10.95 14.88
N VAL A 304 -9.65 -9.75 14.89
CA VAL A 304 -9.20 -8.64 15.72
C VAL A 304 -9.36 -8.99 17.20
N LYS A 305 -10.49 -9.55 17.60
CA LYS A 305 -10.77 -9.97 18.99
C LYS A 305 -9.85 -11.09 19.46
N SER A 306 -9.48 -12.02 18.57
CA SER A 306 -8.58 -13.14 18.87
C SER A 306 -7.10 -12.76 18.83
N THR A 307 -6.78 -11.52 18.44
CA THR A 307 -5.39 -11.06 18.39
C THR A 307 -4.96 -10.56 19.76
N ASN A 308 -3.98 -11.26 20.35
CA ASN A 308 -3.41 -10.87 21.63
C ASN A 308 -2.62 -9.56 21.46
N PHE A 309 -3.04 -8.52 22.15
CA PHE A 309 -2.38 -7.24 22.20
C PHE A 309 -1.95 -6.95 23.65
N PHE A 310 -0.65 -6.70 23.87
CA PHE A 310 -0.11 -6.44 25.19
C PHE A 310 0.31 -4.98 25.36
N LEU A 311 -0.18 -4.36 26.42
CA LEU A 311 0.21 -3.02 26.87
C LEU A 311 0.99 -3.17 28.17
N GLY A 312 2.32 -3.31 28.05
CA GLY A 312 3.14 -3.75 29.17
C GLY A 312 2.77 -5.18 29.57
N GLU A 313 2.35 -5.38 30.83
CA GLU A 313 1.93 -6.68 31.35
C GLU A 313 0.42 -6.94 31.19
N LYS A 314 -0.36 -5.96 30.71
CA LYS A 314 -1.81 -6.11 30.55
C LYS A 314 -2.16 -6.56 29.15
N GLU A 315 -2.91 -7.64 29.05
CA GLU A 315 -3.55 -8.08 27.82
C GLU A 315 -4.79 -7.20 27.54
N VAL A 316 -4.90 -6.69 26.32
CA VAL A 316 -6.01 -5.87 25.86
C VAL A 316 -6.65 -6.56 24.67
N VAL A 317 -7.93 -6.88 24.78
CA VAL A 317 -8.72 -7.40 23.65
C VAL A 317 -9.10 -6.24 22.75
N LEU A 318 -8.64 -6.28 21.49
CA LEU A 318 -8.96 -5.26 20.51
C LEU A 318 -10.41 -5.39 20.03
N GLY A 319 -11.06 -4.27 19.79
CA GLY A 319 -12.38 -4.20 19.19
C GLY A 319 -12.44 -3.13 18.10
N VAL A 320 -13.20 -3.38 17.06
CA VAL A 320 -13.39 -2.45 15.95
C VAL A 320 -14.87 -2.26 15.64
N ASN A 321 -15.24 -1.05 15.22
CA ASN A 321 -16.54 -0.74 14.63
C ASN A 321 -16.40 -0.69 13.12
N ILE A 322 -17.38 -1.22 12.41
CA ILE A 322 -17.37 -1.37 10.95
C ILE A 322 -18.66 -0.80 10.36
N GLY A 323 -18.49 0.05 9.34
CA GLY A 323 -19.59 0.53 8.49
C GLY A 323 -19.43 0.01 7.07
N ILE A 324 -20.52 -0.37 6.43
CA ILE A 324 -20.55 -0.94 5.08
C ILE A 324 -21.54 -0.16 4.24
N ALA A 325 -21.18 0.18 3.00
CA ALA A 325 -22.10 0.68 1.99
C ALA A 325 -21.80 0.06 0.63
N ASN A 326 -22.85 -0.07 -0.18
CA ASN A 326 -22.73 -0.45 -1.58
C ASN A 326 -22.14 0.70 -2.39
N ILE A 327 -21.32 0.37 -3.39
CA ILE A 327 -20.85 1.34 -4.38
C ILE A 327 -21.94 1.43 -5.44
N ALA A 328 -22.65 2.55 -5.45
CA ALA A 328 -23.76 2.80 -6.35
C ALA A 328 -23.37 3.91 -7.34
N PRO A 329 -23.71 3.77 -8.65
CA PRO A 329 -23.38 4.76 -9.67
C PRO A 329 -23.93 6.18 -9.39
N GLU A 330 -25.01 6.24 -8.62
CA GLU A 330 -25.70 7.50 -8.31
C GLU A 330 -25.01 8.28 -7.19
N ARG A 331 -24.01 7.67 -6.51
CA ARG A 331 -23.26 8.29 -5.42
C ARG A 331 -21.82 8.58 -5.83
N SER A 332 -21.35 9.77 -5.50
CA SER A 332 -19.93 10.09 -5.62
C SER A 332 -19.07 9.25 -4.66
N ALA A 333 -17.76 9.24 -4.89
CA ALA A 333 -16.81 8.56 -4.00
C ALA A 333 -16.91 9.10 -2.56
N GLU A 334 -17.04 10.41 -2.40
CA GLU A 334 -17.17 11.07 -1.10
C GLU A 334 -18.49 10.72 -0.43
N GLU A 335 -19.61 10.69 -1.16
CA GLU A 335 -20.91 10.32 -0.62
C GLU A 335 -20.96 8.86 -0.17
N THR A 336 -20.36 7.95 -0.97
CA THR A 336 -20.24 6.53 -0.60
C THR A 336 -19.42 6.37 0.68
N LEU A 337 -18.33 7.12 0.80
CA LEU A 337 -17.50 7.09 2.00
C LEU A 337 -18.23 7.67 3.22
N LEU A 338 -18.96 8.77 3.06
CA LEU A 338 -19.78 9.33 4.14
C LEU A 338 -20.85 8.35 4.60
N ALA A 339 -21.49 7.63 3.68
CA ALA A 339 -22.47 6.58 4.00
C ALA A 339 -21.87 5.48 4.90
N THR A 340 -20.66 5.01 4.59
CA THR A 340 -19.97 4.02 5.44
C THR A 340 -19.58 4.58 6.81
N LEU A 341 -19.13 5.84 6.86
CA LEU A 341 -18.78 6.50 8.12
C LEU A 341 -20.00 6.70 9.03
N ASP A 342 -21.14 7.06 8.47
CA ASP A 342 -22.40 7.22 9.21
C ASP A 342 -22.89 5.87 9.73
N ALA A 343 -22.80 4.81 8.92
CA ALA A 343 -23.09 3.45 9.36
C ALA A 343 -22.17 3.03 10.52
N MET A 344 -20.86 3.27 10.41
CA MET A 344 -19.87 2.95 11.45
C MET A 344 -20.12 3.74 12.74
N LYS A 345 -20.41 5.03 12.66
CA LYS A 345 -20.74 5.87 13.83
C LYS A 345 -22.01 5.39 14.52
N SER A 346 -23.01 4.98 13.74
CA SER A 346 -24.27 4.46 14.30
C SER A 346 -24.07 3.18 15.10
N VAL A 347 -23.11 2.33 14.70
CA VAL A 347 -22.75 1.11 15.44
C VAL A 347 -22.17 1.45 16.80
N SER A 348 -21.34 2.48 16.90
CA SER A 348 -20.69 2.85 18.17
C SER A 348 -21.70 3.25 19.28
N MET A 349 -22.96 3.49 18.91
CA MET A 349 -24.04 3.83 19.85
C MET A 349 -24.88 2.61 20.26
N ILE A 350 -24.64 1.44 19.65
CA ILE A 350 -25.43 0.22 19.90
C ILE A 350 -24.55 -0.79 20.65
N LYS A 351 -24.96 -1.18 21.84
CA LYS A 351 -24.23 -2.15 22.66
C LYS A 351 -24.19 -3.50 21.96
N ASP A 352 -23.03 -4.16 21.98
CA ASP A 352 -22.79 -5.50 21.42
C ASP A 352 -22.97 -5.65 19.90
N LYS A 353 -23.06 -4.54 19.17
CA LYS A 353 -23.07 -4.54 17.71
C LYS A 353 -21.80 -3.89 17.18
N PHE A 354 -21.13 -4.51 16.20
CA PHE A 354 -19.83 -4.06 15.68
C PHE A 354 -19.85 -3.77 14.18
N VAL A 355 -20.91 -4.21 13.47
CA VAL A 355 -21.07 -4.01 12.01
C VAL A 355 -22.44 -3.41 11.74
N LYS A 356 -22.50 -2.47 10.81
CA LYS A 356 -23.76 -1.94 10.27
C LYS A 356 -23.62 -1.63 8.78
N ILE A 357 -24.62 -2.04 8.02
CA ILE A 357 -24.80 -1.64 6.62
C ILE A 357 -25.56 -0.31 6.61
N TYR A 358 -25.20 0.56 5.66
CA TYR A 358 -25.91 1.83 5.47
C TYR A 358 -27.39 1.59 5.15
N GLU A 359 -28.28 2.23 5.87
CA GLU A 359 -29.72 1.90 5.88
C GLU A 359 -30.41 2.04 4.53
N LYS A 360 -29.97 3.01 3.69
CA LYS A 360 -30.53 3.22 2.36
C LYS A 360 -30.12 2.15 1.34
N ASP A 361 -29.11 1.32 1.65
CA ASP A 361 -28.65 0.21 0.80
C ASP A 361 -29.34 -1.10 1.16
N LEU A 362 -30.11 -1.13 2.22
CA LEU A 362 -30.91 -2.31 2.58
C LEU A 362 -32.15 -2.40 1.68
N PRO A 363 -32.54 -3.60 1.22
CA PRO A 363 -33.77 -3.77 0.48
C PRO A 363 -34.96 -3.27 1.32
N ALA A 364 -35.87 -2.55 0.68
CA ALA A 364 -37.11 -2.13 1.33
C ALA A 364 -37.81 -3.36 1.91
N LYS A 365 -38.14 -3.30 3.19
CA LYS A 365 -38.87 -4.38 3.90
C LYS A 365 -40.29 -4.48 3.42
#